data_3cd06e82f0d247cfb590deb36e513c81
#
_entry.id   3cd06e82f0d247cfb590deb36e513c81
#
_cell.length_a   1.000
_cell.length_b   1.000
_cell.length_c   1.000
_cell.angle_alpha   90.00
_cell.angle_beta   90.00
_cell.angle_gamma   90.00
#
_symmetry.space_group_name_H-M   'P 1'
#
loop_
_entity.id
_entity.type
_entity.pdbx_description
1 polymer ?
#
loop_
_entity_poly.entity_id
_entity_poly.type
_entity_poly.pdbx_seq_one_letter_code
_entity_poly.pdbx_strand_id
1 'polypeptide(L)'
;LDKQQFIEKVFDYESNPTTWKYEGTKPAIVDFYATWCRPCKMVAPILEELAEEYGDSIVIYKVDTDRQQELAAAFGIRSIPSLLFIPVQGQPQMVQGAMGKADFRKIIDSVLLGKE
;
A
#
# COMPACT_ATOMS: atom_id res chain seq x y z
N LEU A 1 9.53 1.48 -3.77
CA LEU A 1 10.06 2.50 -2.85
C LEU A 1 11.16 1.93 -1.98
N ASP A 2 12.19 2.71 -1.73
CA ASP A 2 13.15 2.41 -0.68
C ASP A 2 12.72 3.11 0.62
N LYS A 3 13.52 2.92 1.69
CA LYS A 3 13.23 3.50 3.00
C LYS A 3 13.10 5.02 2.95
N GLN A 4 14.05 5.69 2.28
CA GLN A 4 14.06 7.15 2.21
C GLN A 4 12.84 7.68 1.47
N GLN A 5 12.50 7.07 0.35
CA GLN A 5 11.32 7.45 -0.43
C GLN A 5 10.04 7.22 0.36
N PHE A 6 9.96 6.12 1.11
CA PHE A 6 8.81 5.83 1.95
C PHE A 6 8.63 6.90 3.04
N ILE A 7 9.71 7.26 3.71
CA ILE A 7 9.68 8.30 4.75
C ILE A 7 9.20 9.64 4.18
N GLU A 8 9.67 10.01 3.00
CA GLU A 8 9.30 11.28 2.37
C GLU A 8 7.88 11.31 1.81
N LYS A 9 7.44 10.20 1.21
CA LYS A 9 6.18 10.18 0.42
C LYS A 9 5.01 9.59 1.17
N VAL A 10 5.24 8.71 2.12
CA VAL A 10 4.18 7.96 2.79
C VAL A 10 4.12 8.29 4.28
N PHE A 11 5.11 7.89 5.03
CA PHE A 11 5.08 8.03 6.49
C PHE A 11 6.47 7.95 7.07
N ASP A 12 6.83 8.98 7.82
CA ASP A 12 8.08 9.00 8.58
C ASP A 12 7.87 8.30 9.92
N TYR A 13 8.01 6.97 9.90
CA TYR A 13 7.79 6.14 11.07
C TYR A 13 8.91 6.27 12.11
N GLU A 14 10.07 6.77 11.72
CA GLU A 14 11.17 7.01 12.65
C GLU A 14 10.91 8.23 13.54
N SER A 15 10.35 9.29 12.96
CA SER A 15 10.00 10.52 13.69
C SER A 15 8.66 10.41 14.41
N ASN A 16 7.77 9.51 13.98
CA ASN A 16 6.42 9.38 14.52
C ASN A 16 6.14 7.92 14.93
N PRO A 17 6.83 7.38 15.94
CA PRO A 17 6.75 5.94 16.27
C PRO A 17 5.39 5.49 16.81
N THR A 18 4.58 6.40 17.34
CA THR A 18 3.30 6.04 17.96
C THR A 18 2.08 6.72 17.31
N THR A 19 2.29 7.65 16.39
CA THR A 19 1.21 8.42 15.78
C THR A 19 1.31 8.36 14.26
N TRP A 20 0.25 7.88 13.62
CA TRP A 20 0.20 7.83 12.16
C TRP A 20 0.05 9.23 11.58
N LYS A 21 0.88 9.54 10.57
CA LYS A 21 0.81 10.80 9.83
C LYS A 21 1.20 10.54 8.37
N TYR A 22 0.23 10.59 7.48
CA TYR A 22 0.48 10.38 6.05
C TYR A 22 1.09 11.65 5.44
N GLU A 23 2.19 11.47 4.69
CA GLU A 23 2.91 12.57 4.06
C GLU A 23 2.39 12.93 2.66
N GLY A 24 1.57 12.10 2.06
CA GLY A 24 1.05 12.31 0.72
C GLY A 24 -0.20 13.19 0.67
N THR A 25 -0.57 13.62 -0.54
CA THR A 25 -1.76 14.44 -0.80
C THR A 25 -2.89 13.66 -1.45
N LYS A 26 -2.63 12.45 -1.94
CA LYS A 26 -3.62 11.57 -2.56
C LYS A 26 -3.69 10.27 -1.80
N PRO A 27 -4.86 9.60 -1.76
CA PRO A 27 -4.94 8.26 -1.17
C PRO A 27 -3.97 7.32 -1.86
N ALA A 28 -3.44 6.36 -1.11
CA ALA A 28 -2.40 5.48 -1.64
C ALA A 28 -2.66 4.01 -1.28
N ILE A 29 -2.12 3.13 -2.10
CA ILE A 29 -1.97 1.70 -1.79
C ILE A 29 -0.48 1.42 -1.78
N VAL A 30 0.02 0.76 -0.74
CA VAL A 30 1.39 0.26 -0.71
C VAL A 30 1.36 -1.25 -0.79
N ASP A 31 1.95 -1.81 -1.85
CA ASP A 31 2.03 -3.24 -2.11
C ASP A 31 3.36 -3.77 -1.59
N PHE A 32 3.32 -4.49 -0.47
CA PHE A 32 4.49 -5.20 0.07
C PHE A 32 4.57 -6.56 -0.59
N TYR A 33 5.60 -6.80 -1.38
CA TYR A 33 5.73 -7.97 -2.24
C TYR A 33 7.15 -8.54 -2.22
N ALA A 34 7.32 -9.68 -2.88
CA ALA A 34 8.65 -10.22 -3.22
C ALA A 34 8.60 -10.78 -4.65
N THR A 35 9.74 -10.78 -5.31
CA THR A 35 9.81 -11.23 -6.71
C THR A 35 9.52 -12.71 -6.89
N TRP A 36 9.77 -13.53 -5.86
CA TRP A 36 9.53 -14.97 -5.87
C TRP A 36 8.11 -15.36 -5.45
N CYS A 37 7.32 -14.40 -4.98
CA CYS A 37 6.00 -14.64 -4.43
C CYS A 37 4.95 -14.78 -5.54
N ARG A 38 4.39 -15.96 -5.71
CA ARG A 38 3.41 -16.23 -6.77
C ARG A 38 2.10 -15.44 -6.59
N PRO A 39 1.48 -15.38 -5.40
CA PRO A 39 0.29 -14.54 -5.22
C PRO A 39 0.56 -13.06 -5.49
N CYS A 40 1.77 -12.57 -5.18
CA CYS A 40 2.17 -11.20 -5.49
C CYS A 40 2.14 -10.94 -6.99
N LYS A 41 2.59 -11.93 -7.79
CA LYS A 41 2.58 -11.82 -9.25
C LYS A 41 1.17 -11.82 -9.83
N MET A 42 0.21 -12.43 -9.14
CA MET A 42 -1.19 -12.40 -9.54
C MET A 42 -1.82 -11.04 -9.27
N VAL A 43 -1.40 -10.36 -8.22
CA VAL A 43 -1.91 -9.05 -7.82
C VAL A 43 -1.34 -7.93 -8.69
N ALA A 44 -0.09 -8.05 -9.13
CA ALA A 44 0.60 -6.99 -9.86
C ALA A 44 -0.18 -6.47 -11.09
N PRO A 45 -0.67 -7.32 -12.01
CA PRO A 45 -1.44 -6.81 -13.15
C PRO A 45 -2.77 -6.19 -12.75
N ILE A 46 -3.39 -6.67 -11.67
CA ILE A 46 -4.62 -6.07 -11.14
C ILE A 46 -4.36 -4.64 -10.69
N LEU A 47 -3.26 -4.42 -9.96
CA LEU A 47 -2.88 -3.08 -9.51
C LEU A 47 -2.56 -2.15 -10.68
N GLU A 48 -1.93 -2.66 -11.74
CA GLU A 48 -1.66 -1.88 -12.94
C GLU A 48 -2.97 -1.42 -13.60
N GLU A 49 -3.95 -2.31 -13.71
CA GLU A 49 -5.27 -1.98 -14.26
C GLU A 49 -5.99 -0.94 -13.38
N LEU A 50 -5.92 -1.09 -12.07
CA LEU A 50 -6.55 -0.15 -11.14
C LEU A 50 -5.88 1.21 -11.19
N ALA A 51 -4.56 1.27 -11.36
CA ALA A 51 -3.83 2.52 -11.53
C ALA A 51 -4.33 3.28 -12.76
N GLU A 52 -4.62 2.59 -13.85
CA GLU A 52 -5.20 3.21 -15.05
C GLU A 52 -6.64 3.67 -14.80
N GLU A 53 -7.46 2.84 -14.16
CA GLU A 53 -8.88 3.15 -13.94
C GLU A 53 -9.08 4.35 -13.02
N TYR A 54 -8.31 4.43 -11.94
CA TYR A 54 -8.46 5.52 -10.96
C TYR A 54 -7.60 6.73 -11.29
N GLY A 55 -6.59 6.57 -12.16
CA GLY A 55 -5.76 7.68 -12.64
C GLY A 55 -5.18 8.50 -11.49
N ASP A 56 -5.43 9.80 -11.52
CA ASP A 56 -4.91 10.74 -10.52
C ASP A 56 -5.64 10.68 -9.18
N SER A 57 -6.68 9.87 -9.05
CA SER A 57 -7.45 9.78 -7.79
C SER A 57 -6.69 9.06 -6.68
N ILE A 58 -5.80 8.13 -7.04
CA ILE A 58 -4.99 7.36 -6.09
C ILE A 58 -3.56 7.22 -6.59
N VAL A 59 -2.67 6.83 -5.67
CA VAL A 59 -1.27 6.49 -5.99
C VAL A 59 -1.01 5.06 -5.52
N ILE A 60 -0.32 4.26 -6.33
CA ILE A 60 0.05 2.90 -5.97
C ILE A 60 1.58 2.82 -5.89
N TYR A 61 2.08 2.47 -4.70
CA TYR A 61 3.50 2.27 -4.44
C TYR A 61 3.79 0.79 -4.25
N LYS A 62 5.03 0.39 -4.52
CA LYS A 62 5.49 -0.98 -4.34
C LYS A 62 6.73 -1.00 -3.46
N VAL A 63 6.78 -1.93 -2.52
CA VAL A 63 7.91 -2.15 -1.62
C VAL A 63 8.34 -3.61 -1.73
N ASP A 64 9.55 -3.85 -2.21
CA ASP A 64 10.15 -5.18 -2.27
C ASP A 64 10.67 -5.54 -0.88
N THR A 65 10.02 -6.50 -0.23
CA THR A 65 10.33 -6.85 1.15
C THR A 65 11.72 -7.48 1.32
N ASP A 66 12.27 -8.10 0.28
CA ASP A 66 13.63 -8.66 0.33
C ASP A 66 14.69 -7.56 0.31
N ARG A 67 14.44 -6.49 -0.44
CA ARG A 67 15.36 -5.34 -0.51
C ARG A 67 15.17 -4.36 0.63
N GLN A 68 13.94 -4.23 1.13
CA GLN A 68 13.56 -3.26 2.15
C GLN A 68 13.16 -3.97 3.45
N GLN A 69 14.06 -4.78 4.00
CA GLN A 69 13.78 -5.61 5.17
C GLN A 69 13.44 -4.79 6.41
N GLU A 70 14.15 -3.69 6.63
CA GLU A 70 13.88 -2.80 7.76
C GLU A 70 12.47 -2.20 7.68
N LEU A 71 12.08 -1.74 6.49
CA LEU A 71 10.77 -1.17 6.26
C LEU A 71 9.67 -2.21 6.47
N ALA A 72 9.85 -3.40 5.93
CA ALA A 72 8.91 -4.50 6.12
C ALA A 72 8.75 -4.86 7.59
N ALA A 73 9.85 -4.92 8.34
CA ALA A 73 9.84 -5.20 9.77
C ALA A 73 9.11 -4.10 10.55
N ALA A 74 9.32 -2.83 10.19
CA ALA A 74 8.67 -1.70 10.83
C ALA A 74 7.13 -1.79 10.73
N PHE A 75 6.61 -2.35 9.65
CA PHE A 75 5.17 -2.54 9.45
C PHE A 75 4.67 -3.93 9.84
N GLY A 76 5.54 -4.75 10.44
CA GLY A 76 5.15 -6.08 10.91
C GLY A 76 4.73 -7.03 9.80
N ILE A 77 5.33 -6.88 8.62
CA ILE A 77 4.97 -7.71 7.47
C ILE A 77 5.43 -9.14 7.71
N ARG A 78 4.48 -10.08 7.83
CA ARG A 78 4.75 -11.51 8.06
C ARG A 78 4.37 -12.38 6.88
N SER A 79 3.45 -11.91 6.07
CA SER A 79 3.00 -12.63 4.87
C SER A 79 2.90 -11.63 3.72
N ILE A 80 3.07 -12.12 2.50
CA ILE A 80 3.00 -11.34 1.29
C ILE A 80 2.06 -12.02 0.28
N PRO A 81 1.36 -11.24 -0.56
CA PRO A 81 1.34 -9.78 -0.55
C PRO A 81 0.62 -9.22 0.67
N SER A 82 1.06 -8.07 1.13
CA SER A 82 0.32 -7.28 2.12
C SER A 82 0.07 -5.91 1.50
N LEU A 83 -1.19 -5.49 1.53
CA LEU A 83 -1.63 -4.26 0.89
C LEU A 83 -2.03 -3.25 1.97
N LEU A 84 -1.34 -2.12 2.01
CA LEU A 84 -1.65 -1.05 2.95
C LEU A 84 -2.48 0.01 2.22
N PHE A 85 -3.73 0.18 2.65
CA PHE A 85 -4.65 1.16 2.09
C PHE A 85 -4.63 2.41 2.95
N ILE A 86 -4.19 3.52 2.36
CA ILE A 86 -3.94 4.77 3.10
C ILE A 86 -4.90 5.85 2.62
N PRO A 87 -5.93 6.20 3.40
CA PRO A 87 -6.75 7.37 3.09
C PRO A 87 -5.97 8.65 3.37
N VAL A 88 -6.38 9.76 2.76
CA VAL A 88 -5.74 11.06 3.02
C VAL A 88 -5.92 11.44 4.48
N GLN A 89 -7.09 11.16 5.04
CA GLN A 89 -7.40 11.40 6.44
C GLN A 89 -7.90 10.11 7.08
N GLY A 90 -7.49 9.88 8.32
CA GLY A 90 -7.86 8.68 9.06
C GLY A 90 -6.74 7.65 9.08
N GLN A 91 -7.05 6.48 9.60
CA GLN A 91 -6.07 5.42 9.81
C GLN A 91 -5.94 4.52 8.59
N PRO A 92 -4.72 4.06 8.29
CA PRO A 92 -4.53 3.09 7.21
C PRO A 92 -5.06 1.72 7.60
N GLN A 93 -5.39 0.92 6.58
CA GLN A 93 -5.84 -0.45 6.78
C GLN A 93 -4.92 -1.40 6.04
N MET A 94 -4.48 -2.46 6.72
CA MET A 94 -3.65 -3.51 6.14
C MET A 94 -4.50 -4.72 5.79
N VAL A 95 -4.40 -5.19 4.56
CA VAL A 95 -5.06 -6.43 4.12
C VAL A 95 -3.98 -7.40 3.67
N GLN A 96 -3.99 -8.60 4.24
CA GLN A 96 -3.02 -9.65 3.93
C GLN A 96 -3.58 -10.60 2.88
N GLY A 97 -2.73 -11.00 1.94
CA GLY A 97 -3.08 -11.98 0.93
C GLY A 97 -3.59 -11.37 -0.36
N ALA A 98 -3.64 -12.20 -1.40
CA ALA A 98 -4.14 -11.80 -2.71
C ALA A 98 -5.65 -11.67 -2.69
N MET A 99 -6.17 -10.72 -3.46
CA MET A 99 -7.62 -10.57 -3.65
C MET A 99 -7.90 -10.22 -5.10
N GLY A 100 -9.16 -10.38 -5.51
CA GLY A 100 -9.59 -10.06 -6.86
C GLY A 100 -9.81 -8.57 -7.06
N LYS A 101 -9.92 -8.17 -8.33
CA LYS A 101 -10.09 -6.77 -8.71
C LYS A 101 -11.34 -6.13 -8.10
N ALA A 102 -12.45 -6.87 -8.03
CA ALA A 102 -13.70 -6.39 -7.45
C ALA A 102 -13.53 -6.03 -5.96
N ASP A 103 -12.79 -6.84 -5.22
CA ASP A 103 -12.52 -6.57 -3.80
C ASP A 103 -11.64 -5.36 -3.61
N PHE A 104 -10.62 -5.18 -4.47
CA PHE A 104 -9.81 -3.96 -4.48
C PHE A 104 -10.67 -2.73 -4.71
N ARG A 105 -11.58 -2.77 -5.70
CA ARG A 105 -12.46 -1.63 -5.98
C ARG A 105 -13.33 -1.26 -4.80
N LYS A 106 -13.88 -2.26 -4.09
CA LYS A 106 -14.69 -2.01 -2.91
C LYS A 106 -13.90 -1.27 -1.83
N ILE A 107 -12.68 -1.71 -1.56
CA ILE A 107 -11.84 -1.08 -0.55
C ILE A 107 -11.40 0.32 -0.99
N ILE A 108 -10.98 0.48 -2.24
CA ILE A 108 -10.58 1.77 -2.77
C ILE A 108 -11.75 2.76 -2.66
N ASP A 109 -12.92 2.37 -3.14
CA ASP A 109 -14.07 3.27 -3.14
C ASP A 109 -14.52 3.63 -1.73
N SER A 110 -14.56 2.68 -0.80
CA SER A 110 -15.05 2.93 0.57
C SER A 110 -13.99 3.56 1.46
N VAL A 111 -12.76 3.01 1.48
CA VAL A 111 -11.71 3.45 2.40
C VAL A 111 -10.95 4.66 1.87
N LEU A 112 -10.56 4.62 0.60
CA LEU A 112 -9.70 5.67 0.04
C LEU A 112 -10.48 6.86 -0.48
N LEU A 113 -11.62 6.63 -1.14
CA LEU A 113 -12.38 7.69 -1.80
C LEU A 113 -13.65 8.08 -1.03
N GLY A 114 -13.99 7.36 0.03
CA GLY A 114 -15.18 7.66 0.83
C GLY A 114 -16.50 7.49 0.11
N LYS A 115 -16.55 6.66 -0.92
CA LYS A 115 -17.79 6.34 -1.66
C LYS A 115 -18.49 5.17 -1.01
N GLU A 116 -19.79 5.17 -1.03
CA GLU A 116 -20.62 4.08 -0.52
C GLU A 116 -20.91 3.03 -1.60
#